data_73b4825e25a397103c47bb5512bfb321
#
_entry.id   73b4825e25a397103c47bb5512bfb321
#
_cell.length_a   1.000
_cell.length_b   1.000
_cell.length_c   1.000
_cell.angle_alpha   90.00
_cell.angle_beta   90.00
_cell.angle_gamma   90.00
#
_symmetry.space_group_name_H-M   'P 1'
#
loop_
_entity.id
_entity.type
_entity.pdbx_description
1 polymer ?
#
loop_
_entity_poly.entity_id
_entity_poly.type
_entity_poly.pdbx_seq_one_letter_code
_entity_poly.pdbx_strand_id
1 'polypeptide(L)'
;MSLFNTKKETNKQPINEIQKAKGKRAKTAQQTIPYEEVYPNGIIKVAPGLYSKSYYFGDMNFTTEKEDKQEEILKKYSKLLSKYAPNVTAQFTIFNRRTSAAKIKERFLLKPKSDDQQIFRDDYNKILADKIEEGRNDIQKERYMTLTLKTTDIIMANRTFATLDEETDNAVREINKTGVRPLTIEAVSYTHLRAHET
;
A
#
# COMPACT_ATOMS: atom_id res chain seq x y z
N MET A 1 -23.56 52.28 -33.94
CA MET A 1 -22.77 51.03 -34.05
C MET A 1 -21.92 50.88 -32.80
N SER A 2 -22.40 50.11 -31.85
CA SER A 2 -21.72 49.91 -30.55
C SER A 2 -20.99 48.60 -30.59
N LEU A 3 -19.67 48.65 -30.39
CA LEU A 3 -18.78 47.47 -30.37
C LEU A 3 -18.76 46.86 -28.98
N PHE A 4 -19.09 45.61 -28.92
CA PHE A 4 -19.07 44.74 -27.74
C PHE A 4 -17.66 44.67 -27.14
N ASN A 5 -17.54 45.09 -25.90
CA ASN A 5 -16.32 44.92 -25.09
C ASN A 5 -16.55 43.77 -24.12
N THR A 6 -16.18 42.55 -24.53
CA THR A 6 -16.20 41.35 -23.69
C THR A 6 -14.95 41.33 -22.82
N LYS A 7 -15.08 41.80 -21.58
CA LYS A 7 -14.08 41.53 -20.54
C LYS A 7 -14.06 40.04 -20.22
N LYS A 8 -12.98 39.35 -20.59
CA LYS A 8 -12.63 38.05 -20.06
C LYS A 8 -12.28 38.20 -18.56
N GLU A 9 -13.20 37.82 -17.71
CA GLU A 9 -12.89 37.56 -16.29
C GLU A 9 -12.07 36.30 -16.21
N THR A 10 -10.77 36.45 -16.09
CA THR A 10 -9.88 35.37 -15.65
C THR A 10 -10.12 35.11 -14.19
N ASN A 11 -10.81 34.00 -13.91
CA ASN A 11 -11.04 33.47 -12.57
C ASN A 11 -9.67 33.03 -12.00
N LYS A 12 -8.94 33.98 -11.41
CA LYS A 12 -7.76 33.73 -10.61
C LYS A 12 -8.24 33.29 -9.23
N GLN A 13 -8.46 32.00 -9.04
CA GLN A 13 -8.56 31.47 -7.68
C GLN A 13 -7.26 31.79 -6.93
N PRO A 14 -7.35 32.28 -5.71
CA PRO A 14 -6.18 32.80 -4.99
C PRO A 14 -5.26 31.63 -4.57
N ILE A 15 -4.10 31.55 -5.22
CA ILE A 15 -2.97 30.70 -4.84
C ILE A 15 -2.52 30.95 -3.38
N ASN A 16 -3.02 31.99 -2.75
CA ASN A 16 -2.65 32.42 -1.40
C ASN A 16 -3.23 31.55 -0.27
N GLU A 17 -4.24 30.71 -0.48
CA GLU A 17 -4.76 29.84 0.57
C GLU A 17 -3.92 28.58 0.79
N ILE A 18 -3.25 28.09 -0.24
CA ILE A 18 -2.34 26.93 -0.13
C ILE A 18 -1.05 27.31 0.64
N GLN A 19 -0.65 28.58 0.61
CA GLN A 19 0.55 29.05 1.32
C GLN A 19 0.31 29.37 2.80
N LYS A 20 -0.93 29.55 3.24
CA LYS A 20 -1.27 29.74 4.67
C LYS A 20 -1.31 28.46 5.48
N ALA A 21 -1.33 27.30 4.83
CA ALA A 21 -1.16 25.98 5.46
C ALA A 21 0.32 25.60 5.72
N LYS A 22 1.27 26.56 5.71
CA LYS A 22 2.61 26.35 6.27
C LYS A 22 2.45 26.21 7.78
N GLY A 23 2.25 24.95 8.18
CA GLY A 23 1.99 24.54 9.53
C GLY A 23 3.00 25.12 10.50
N LYS A 24 2.51 25.52 11.68
CA LYS A 24 3.34 25.81 12.85
C LYS A 24 4.36 24.69 12.97
N ARG A 25 5.67 25.04 12.99
CA ARG A 25 6.73 24.05 13.22
C ARG A 25 6.38 23.22 14.44
N ALA A 26 6.33 21.91 14.28
CA ALA A 26 6.08 20.98 15.37
C ALA A 26 7.10 21.24 16.49
N LYS A 27 6.63 21.47 17.71
CA LYS A 27 7.48 21.75 18.88
C LYS A 27 7.87 20.49 19.62
N THR A 28 7.16 19.38 19.38
CA THR A 28 7.40 18.08 20.03
C THR A 28 7.41 16.97 18.99
N ALA A 29 8.09 15.86 19.28
CA ALA A 29 8.08 14.66 18.41
C ALA A 29 6.66 14.15 18.14
N GLN A 30 5.76 14.23 19.11
CA GLN A 30 4.36 13.85 18.98
C GLN A 30 3.60 14.67 17.91
N GLN A 31 3.94 15.95 17.76
CA GLN A 31 3.31 16.83 16.76
C GLN A 31 3.81 16.59 15.32
N THR A 32 4.88 15.80 15.15
CA THR A 32 5.37 15.39 13.84
C THR A 32 4.70 14.12 13.35
N ILE A 33 4.02 13.38 14.23
CA ILE A 33 3.32 12.14 13.89
C ILE A 33 2.03 12.48 13.12
N PRO A 34 1.82 11.97 11.91
CA PRO A 34 0.70 12.36 11.04
C PRO A 34 -0.62 11.66 11.38
N TYR A 35 -0.83 11.19 12.61
CA TYR A 35 -2.06 10.56 13.07
C TYR A 35 -2.32 10.86 14.55
N GLU A 36 -3.60 10.77 14.96
CA GLU A 36 -4.03 11.07 16.33
C GLU A 36 -4.05 9.81 17.21
N GLU A 37 -4.62 8.73 16.72
CA GLU A 37 -4.86 7.50 17.47
C GLU A 37 -4.70 6.25 16.58
N VAL A 38 -4.26 5.14 17.15
CA VAL A 38 -4.19 3.82 16.50
C VAL A 38 -4.99 2.83 17.32
N TYR A 39 -5.92 2.12 16.66
CA TYR A 39 -6.79 1.13 17.30
C TYR A 39 -6.30 -0.30 17.10
N PRO A 40 -6.62 -1.24 18.02
CA PRO A 40 -6.14 -2.63 17.96
C PRO A 40 -6.47 -3.37 16.66
N ASN A 41 -7.57 -3.03 16.01
CA ASN A 41 -8.01 -3.61 14.74
C ASN A 41 -7.31 -3.03 13.49
N GLY A 42 -6.26 -2.24 13.67
CA GLY A 42 -5.49 -1.63 12.59
C GLY A 42 -6.13 -0.37 11.99
N ILE A 43 -7.22 0.13 12.56
CA ILE A 43 -7.77 1.43 12.18
C ILE A 43 -6.92 2.54 12.79
N ILE A 44 -6.65 3.58 12.02
CA ILE A 44 -5.89 4.76 12.40
C ILE A 44 -6.79 5.98 12.28
N LYS A 45 -6.90 6.76 13.34
CA LYS A 45 -7.51 8.09 13.28
C LYS A 45 -6.46 9.09 12.83
N VAL A 46 -6.60 9.57 11.61
CA VAL A 46 -5.64 10.52 11.00
C VAL A 46 -5.96 11.95 11.43
N ALA A 47 -7.24 12.28 11.49
CA ALA A 47 -7.74 13.59 11.90
C ALA A 47 -9.18 13.44 12.43
N PRO A 48 -9.76 14.47 13.05
CA PRO A 48 -11.15 14.44 13.46
C PRO A 48 -12.08 14.04 12.31
N GLY A 49 -12.84 12.97 12.48
CA GLY A 49 -13.75 12.44 11.45
C GLY A 49 -13.08 11.76 10.25
N LEU A 50 -11.78 11.46 10.31
CA LEU A 50 -11.03 10.81 9.25
C LEU A 50 -10.30 9.57 9.77
N TYR A 51 -10.70 8.41 9.29
CA TYR A 51 -10.18 7.10 9.71
C TYR A 51 -9.60 6.35 8.52
N SER A 52 -8.44 5.72 8.71
CA SER A 52 -7.74 4.96 7.67
C SER A 52 -7.44 3.55 8.12
N LYS A 53 -7.45 2.61 7.18
CA LYS A 53 -7.01 1.24 7.37
C LYS A 53 -6.20 0.79 6.17
N SER A 54 -5.07 0.15 6.42
CA SER A 54 -4.15 -0.28 5.38
C SER A 54 -4.12 -1.79 5.23
N TYR A 55 -3.97 -2.24 3.99
CA TYR A 55 -3.96 -3.64 3.59
C TYR A 55 -2.73 -3.91 2.73
N TYR A 56 -2.06 -5.00 3.01
CA TYR A 56 -1.09 -5.56 2.08
C TYR A 56 -1.82 -6.41 1.04
N PHE A 57 -1.48 -6.26 -0.23
CA PHE A 57 -1.98 -7.16 -1.27
C PHE A 57 -0.85 -7.73 -2.12
N GLY A 58 -1.00 -9.00 -2.48
CA GLY A 58 -0.01 -9.73 -3.23
C GLY A 58 0.10 -9.26 -4.67
N ASP A 59 1.16 -9.71 -5.32
CA ASP A 59 1.37 -9.49 -6.75
C ASP A 59 0.43 -10.36 -7.57
N MET A 60 0.23 -9.96 -8.81
CA MET A 60 -0.39 -10.78 -9.84
C MET A 60 0.43 -10.68 -11.12
N ASN A 61 0.51 -11.79 -11.82
CA ASN A 61 1.23 -11.89 -13.08
C ASN A 61 0.40 -11.31 -14.23
N PHE A 62 0.31 -9.97 -14.31
CA PHE A 62 -0.43 -9.32 -15.38
C PHE A 62 0.30 -9.45 -16.73
N THR A 63 1.61 -9.21 -16.74
CA THR A 63 2.41 -9.13 -17.97
C THR A 63 2.63 -10.48 -18.68
N THR A 64 2.51 -11.58 -17.95
CA THR A 64 2.70 -12.93 -18.49
C THR A 64 1.39 -13.60 -18.90
N GLU A 65 0.26 -13.00 -18.59
CA GLU A 65 -1.06 -13.52 -18.94
C GLU A 65 -1.42 -13.20 -20.41
N LYS A 66 -2.30 -14.01 -20.97
CA LYS A 66 -2.87 -13.79 -22.31
C LYS A 66 -3.73 -12.52 -22.32
N GLU A 67 -3.87 -11.89 -23.48
CA GLU A 67 -4.59 -10.63 -23.67
C GLU A 67 -6.01 -10.65 -23.09
N ASP A 68 -6.78 -11.70 -23.35
CA ASP A 68 -8.14 -11.88 -22.79
C ASP A 68 -8.15 -11.85 -21.27
N LYS A 69 -7.13 -12.46 -20.65
CA LYS A 69 -6.96 -12.50 -19.20
C LYS A 69 -6.55 -11.13 -18.65
N GLN A 70 -5.70 -10.41 -19.34
CA GLN A 70 -5.31 -9.05 -18.99
C GLN A 70 -6.52 -8.12 -18.98
N GLU A 71 -7.40 -8.24 -19.99
CA GLU A 71 -8.64 -7.47 -20.06
C GLU A 71 -9.60 -7.83 -18.91
N GLU A 72 -9.73 -9.11 -18.58
CA GLU A 72 -10.52 -9.59 -17.45
C GLU A 72 -10.01 -8.98 -16.13
N ILE A 73 -8.70 -8.96 -15.91
CA ILE A 73 -8.05 -8.39 -14.74
C ILE A 73 -8.35 -6.89 -14.64
N LEU A 74 -8.23 -6.14 -15.74
CA LEU A 74 -8.55 -4.71 -15.77
C LEU A 74 -10.02 -4.43 -15.44
N LYS A 75 -10.94 -5.23 -15.96
CA LYS A 75 -12.38 -5.14 -15.64
C LYS A 75 -12.63 -5.38 -14.14
N LYS A 76 -11.95 -6.36 -13.54
CA LYS A 76 -12.06 -6.65 -12.11
C LYS A 76 -11.51 -5.50 -11.25
N TYR A 77 -10.40 -4.88 -11.65
CA TYR A 77 -9.89 -3.68 -10.98
C TYR A 77 -10.86 -2.50 -11.06
N SER A 78 -11.41 -2.25 -12.23
CA SER A 78 -12.42 -1.20 -12.40
C SER A 78 -13.64 -1.44 -11.51
N LYS A 79 -14.08 -2.69 -11.41
CA LYS A 79 -15.18 -3.10 -10.54
C LYS A 79 -14.83 -2.89 -9.04
N LEU A 80 -13.60 -3.23 -8.63
CA LEU A 80 -13.13 -2.99 -7.26
C LEU A 80 -13.19 -1.50 -6.91
N LEU A 81 -12.64 -0.64 -7.76
CA LEU A 81 -12.61 0.81 -7.52
C LEU A 81 -14.01 1.44 -7.52
N SER A 82 -14.93 0.92 -8.35
CA SER A 82 -16.30 1.40 -8.44
C SER A 82 -17.17 1.05 -7.23
N LYS A 83 -16.74 0.10 -6.40
CA LYS A 83 -17.49 -0.32 -5.20
C LYS A 83 -17.40 0.68 -4.05
N TYR A 84 -16.34 1.48 -4.02
CA TYR A 84 -16.14 2.39 -2.88
C TYR A 84 -17.12 3.56 -2.93
N ALA A 85 -17.77 3.82 -1.80
CA ALA A 85 -18.67 4.95 -1.65
C ALA A 85 -17.92 6.29 -1.75
N PRO A 86 -18.61 7.40 -2.06
CA PRO A 86 -17.98 8.72 -2.24
C PRO A 86 -17.22 9.26 -1.02
N ASN A 87 -17.52 8.74 0.19
CA ASN A 87 -16.84 9.09 1.42
C ASN A 87 -15.61 8.21 1.74
N VAL A 88 -15.26 7.28 0.83
CA VAL A 88 -14.09 6.40 0.94
C VAL A 88 -13.07 6.80 -0.12
N THR A 89 -11.85 7.05 0.31
CA THR A 89 -10.71 7.29 -0.58
C THR A 89 -9.80 6.07 -0.57
N ALA A 90 -9.49 5.52 -1.73
CA ALA A 90 -8.54 4.43 -1.90
C ALA A 90 -7.21 4.97 -2.41
N GLN A 91 -6.12 4.66 -1.70
CA GLN A 91 -4.74 5.00 -2.10
C GLN A 91 -3.94 3.72 -2.30
N PHE A 92 -3.29 3.60 -3.45
CA PHE A 92 -2.36 2.50 -3.73
C PHE A 92 -0.93 2.99 -3.57
N THR A 93 -0.15 2.25 -2.80
CA THR A 93 1.25 2.57 -2.53
C THR A 93 2.13 1.38 -2.87
N ILE A 94 3.19 1.62 -3.63
CA ILE A 94 4.18 0.59 -4.01
C ILE A 94 5.51 0.99 -3.41
N PHE A 95 6.04 0.14 -2.53
CA PHE A 95 7.38 0.29 -1.97
C PHE A 95 8.36 -0.65 -2.66
N ASN A 96 9.44 -0.10 -3.15
CA ASN A 96 10.58 -0.87 -3.62
C ASN A 96 11.57 -1.00 -2.48
N ARG A 97 11.72 -2.21 -1.96
CA ARG A 97 12.61 -2.50 -0.83
C ARG A 97 13.77 -3.36 -1.29
N ARG A 98 14.99 -2.99 -0.91
CA ARG A 98 16.13 -3.90 -1.07
C ARG A 98 15.99 -5.05 -0.07
N THR A 99 15.97 -6.26 -0.57
CA THR A 99 16.00 -7.47 0.27
C THR A 99 17.44 -7.75 0.66
N SER A 100 17.71 -8.03 1.94
CA SER A 100 19.06 -8.42 2.34
C SER A 100 19.39 -9.80 1.76
N ALA A 101 20.61 -9.99 1.25
CA ALA A 101 21.09 -11.27 0.73
C ALA A 101 20.91 -12.40 1.77
N ALA A 102 21.04 -12.10 3.06
CA ALA A 102 20.81 -13.07 4.14
C ALA A 102 19.36 -13.62 4.14
N LYS A 103 18.35 -12.76 4.00
CA LYS A 103 16.93 -13.17 3.93
C LYS A 103 16.63 -13.98 2.67
N ILE A 104 17.28 -13.64 1.56
CA ILE A 104 17.13 -14.38 0.31
C ILE A 104 17.74 -15.76 0.47
N LYS A 105 18.96 -15.86 0.99
CA LYS A 105 19.63 -17.12 1.28
C LYS A 105 18.79 -18.02 2.20
N GLU A 106 18.27 -17.49 3.30
CA GLU A 106 17.39 -18.23 4.22
C GLU A 106 16.14 -18.81 3.54
N ARG A 107 15.56 -18.08 2.58
CA ARG A 107 14.32 -18.48 1.90
C ARG A 107 14.54 -19.49 0.77
N PHE A 108 15.65 -19.39 0.04
CA PHE A 108 15.87 -20.14 -1.20
C PHE A 108 16.88 -21.27 -1.05
N LEU A 109 17.82 -21.22 -0.08
CA LEU A 109 18.76 -22.31 0.12
C LEU A 109 18.04 -23.55 0.65
N LEU A 110 18.41 -24.69 0.10
CA LEU A 110 17.91 -25.98 0.55
C LEU A 110 18.47 -26.30 1.93
N LYS A 111 17.58 -26.71 2.84
CA LYS A 111 17.98 -27.12 4.18
C LYS A 111 18.76 -28.43 4.14
N PRO A 112 19.82 -28.59 4.95
CA PRO A 112 20.59 -29.83 5.02
C PRO A 112 19.71 -30.99 5.48
N LYS A 113 19.92 -32.17 4.89
CA LYS A 113 19.28 -33.43 5.27
C LYS A 113 20.36 -34.51 5.33
N SER A 114 20.23 -35.44 6.28
CA SER A 114 21.13 -36.61 6.41
C SER A 114 20.70 -37.69 5.41
N ASP A 115 20.98 -37.47 4.11
CA ASP A 115 20.74 -38.45 3.04
C ASP A 115 21.88 -38.37 2.00
N ASP A 116 21.95 -39.38 1.13
CA ASP A 116 22.97 -39.49 0.08
C ASP A 116 22.97 -38.33 -0.94
N GLN A 117 21.97 -37.46 -0.90
CA GLN A 117 21.84 -36.32 -1.81
C GLN A 117 22.39 -35.00 -1.23
N GLN A 118 23.02 -35.04 -0.05
CA GLN A 118 23.52 -33.82 0.57
C GLN A 118 24.58 -33.11 -0.28
N ILE A 119 25.44 -33.84 -0.98
CA ILE A 119 26.48 -33.30 -1.87
C ILE A 119 25.83 -32.44 -2.99
N PHE A 120 24.76 -32.94 -3.61
CA PHE A 120 24.05 -32.20 -4.65
C PHE A 120 23.35 -30.95 -4.11
N ARG A 121 22.84 -30.99 -2.87
CA ARG A 121 22.26 -29.80 -2.23
C ARG A 121 23.33 -28.74 -1.95
N ASP A 122 24.51 -29.15 -1.50
CA ASP A 122 25.60 -28.24 -1.21
C ASP A 122 26.11 -27.55 -2.50
N ASP A 123 26.26 -28.31 -3.59
CA ASP A 123 26.63 -27.75 -4.90
C ASP A 123 25.55 -26.81 -5.43
N TYR A 124 24.27 -27.17 -5.34
CA TYR A 124 23.16 -26.32 -5.71
C TYR A 124 23.12 -25.02 -4.88
N ASN A 125 23.26 -25.15 -3.57
CA ASN A 125 23.29 -24.02 -2.65
C ASN A 125 24.45 -23.07 -2.93
N LYS A 126 25.63 -23.62 -3.30
CA LYS A 126 26.80 -22.82 -3.67
C LYS A 126 26.52 -21.99 -4.92
N ILE A 127 26.02 -22.61 -6.00
CA ILE A 127 25.67 -21.91 -7.25
C ILE A 127 24.62 -20.82 -6.97
N LEU A 128 23.64 -21.12 -6.13
CA LEU A 128 22.57 -20.19 -5.79
C LEU A 128 23.08 -19.02 -4.95
N ALA A 129 23.98 -19.30 -3.98
CA ALA A 129 24.60 -18.27 -3.15
C ALA A 129 25.44 -17.31 -3.98
N ASP A 130 26.23 -17.81 -4.94
CA ASP A 130 27.04 -17.00 -5.85
C ASP A 130 26.14 -16.09 -6.70
N LYS A 131 25.04 -16.62 -7.25
CA LYS A 131 24.06 -15.82 -8.01
C LYS A 131 23.36 -14.77 -7.16
N ILE A 132 23.04 -15.06 -5.89
CA ILE A 132 22.46 -14.08 -4.96
C ILE A 132 23.46 -12.96 -4.67
N GLU A 133 24.75 -13.26 -4.58
CA GLU A 133 25.79 -12.24 -4.36
C GLU A 133 26.07 -11.40 -5.61
N GLU A 134 26.01 -12.00 -6.80
CA GLU A 134 26.11 -11.28 -8.09
C GLU A 134 24.89 -10.40 -8.37
N GLY A 135 23.71 -10.83 -7.91
CA GLY A 135 22.43 -10.14 -8.10
C GLY A 135 22.31 -8.88 -7.26
N ARG A 136 22.96 -7.79 -7.66
CA ARG A 136 22.94 -6.48 -6.96
C ARG A 136 21.58 -5.78 -6.92
N ASN A 137 20.51 -6.36 -7.50
CA ASN A 137 19.22 -5.69 -7.69
C ASN A 137 18.03 -6.47 -7.15
N ASP A 138 18.16 -7.11 -6.00
CA ASP A 138 17.03 -7.77 -5.33
C ASP A 138 16.09 -6.73 -4.72
N ILE A 139 15.28 -6.12 -5.60
CA ILE A 139 14.22 -5.20 -5.20
C ILE A 139 12.94 -6.00 -5.03
N GLN A 140 12.49 -6.13 -3.81
CA GLN A 140 11.16 -6.63 -3.50
C GLN A 140 10.15 -5.49 -3.60
N LYS A 141 9.12 -5.67 -4.41
CA LYS A 141 7.98 -4.75 -4.48
C LYS A 141 6.93 -5.15 -3.47
N GLU A 142 6.67 -4.28 -2.52
CA GLU A 142 5.58 -4.42 -1.56
C GLU A 142 4.44 -3.49 -1.97
N ARG A 143 3.21 -4.00 -2.01
CA ARG A 143 2.03 -3.24 -2.43
C ARG A 143 1.07 -3.11 -1.28
N TYR A 144 0.64 -1.89 -1.06
CA TYR A 144 -0.31 -1.55 -0.01
C TYR A 144 -1.49 -0.77 -0.61
N MET A 145 -2.66 -1.04 -0.07
CA MET A 145 -3.85 -0.27 -0.32
C MET A 145 -4.33 0.32 1.00
N THR A 146 -4.49 1.62 1.04
CA THR A 146 -5.02 2.33 2.22
C THR A 146 -6.38 2.88 1.88
N LEU A 147 -7.39 2.47 2.62
CA LEU A 147 -8.73 3.01 2.55
C LEU A 147 -8.90 4.06 3.65
N THR A 148 -9.29 5.26 3.26
CA THR A 148 -9.57 6.34 4.19
C THR A 148 -11.04 6.69 4.13
N LEU A 149 -11.70 6.60 5.28
CA LEU A 149 -13.13 6.82 5.47
C LEU A 149 -13.37 8.14 6.19
N LYS A 150 -14.28 8.96 5.66
CA LYS A 150 -14.80 10.14 6.35
C LYS A 150 -16.09 9.77 7.06
N THR A 151 -16.07 9.80 8.41
CA THR A 151 -17.22 9.45 9.26
C THR A 151 -17.17 10.19 10.59
N THR A 152 -18.28 10.21 11.33
CA THR A 152 -18.43 11.00 12.56
C THR A 152 -17.61 10.47 13.72
N ASP A 153 -17.59 9.15 13.90
CA ASP A 153 -17.00 8.52 15.08
C ASP A 153 -16.38 7.13 14.77
N ILE A 154 -15.66 6.59 15.75
CA ILE A 154 -14.99 5.29 15.66
C ILE A 154 -15.97 4.10 15.56
N ILE A 155 -17.16 4.20 16.13
CA ILE A 155 -18.14 3.11 16.11
C ILE A 155 -18.62 2.90 14.67
N MET A 156 -18.97 4.00 14.00
CA MET A 156 -19.34 3.99 12.58
C MET A 156 -18.16 3.55 11.71
N ALA A 157 -16.94 4.03 12.02
CA ALA A 157 -15.73 3.60 11.31
C ALA A 157 -15.54 2.08 11.41
N ASN A 158 -15.66 1.50 12.60
CA ASN A 158 -15.54 0.05 12.82
C ASN A 158 -16.54 -0.75 12.01
N ARG A 159 -17.81 -0.35 12.00
CA ARG A 159 -18.85 -1.02 11.22
C ARG A 159 -18.59 -0.96 9.72
N THR A 160 -18.25 0.21 9.24
CA THR A 160 -17.97 0.41 7.81
C THR A 160 -16.72 -0.36 7.38
N PHE A 161 -15.63 -0.33 8.18
CA PHE A 161 -14.43 -1.08 7.86
C PHE A 161 -14.64 -2.60 7.93
N ALA A 162 -15.50 -3.12 8.81
CA ALA A 162 -15.84 -4.53 8.83
C ALA A 162 -16.47 -4.99 7.49
N THR A 163 -17.37 -4.19 6.93
CA THR A 163 -17.95 -4.46 5.60
C THR A 163 -16.92 -4.29 4.49
N LEU A 164 -16.12 -3.22 4.54
CA LEU A 164 -15.07 -2.94 3.55
C LEU A 164 -13.97 -4.02 3.56
N ASP A 165 -13.65 -4.61 4.72
CA ASP A 165 -12.68 -5.70 4.83
C ASP A 165 -13.13 -6.91 3.99
N GLU A 166 -14.38 -7.35 4.16
CA GLU A 166 -14.94 -8.48 3.39
C GLU A 166 -15.07 -8.17 1.91
N GLU A 167 -15.64 -7.03 1.57
CA GLU A 167 -15.85 -6.62 0.17
C GLU A 167 -14.54 -6.46 -0.58
N THR A 168 -13.52 -5.89 0.08
CA THR A 168 -12.20 -5.68 -0.51
C THR A 168 -11.46 -7.01 -0.65
N ASP A 169 -11.47 -7.87 0.37
CA ASP A 169 -10.81 -9.17 0.31
C ASP A 169 -11.42 -10.05 -0.80
N ASN A 170 -12.74 -10.12 -0.88
CA ASN A 170 -13.43 -10.87 -1.93
C ASN A 170 -13.10 -10.34 -3.32
N ALA A 171 -13.14 -9.02 -3.52
CA ALA A 171 -12.85 -8.42 -4.82
C ALA A 171 -11.38 -8.62 -5.23
N VAL A 172 -10.43 -8.53 -4.30
CA VAL A 172 -9.02 -8.76 -4.57
C VAL A 172 -8.71 -10.24 -4.79
N ARG A 173 -9.42 -11.17 -4.10
CA ARG A 173 -9.33 -12.63 -4.38
C ARG A 173 -9.75 -12.97 -5.81
N GLU A 174 -10.75 -12.29 -6.36
CA GLU A 174 -11.12 -12.45 -7.76
C GLU A 174 -9.98 -12.05 -8.72
N ILE A 175 -9.10 -11.14 -8.30
CA ILE A 175 -7.98 -10.63 -9.09
C ILE A 175 -6.72 -11.51 -8.93
N ASN A 176 -6.26 -11.71 -7.68
CA ASN A 176 -4.96 -12.32 -7.38
C ASN A 176 -5.01 -13.68 -6.66
N LYS A 177 -6.21 -14.22 -6.39
CA LYS A 177 -6.48 -15.47 -5.66
C LYS A 177 -6.03 -15.47 -4.18
N THR A 178 -5.22 -14.53 -3.74
CA THR A 178 -4.69 -14.47 -2.36
C THR A 178 -5.45 -13.51 -1.45
N GLY A 179 -6.20 -12.58 -2.04
CA GLY A 179 -6.94 -11.54 -1.30
C GLY A 179 -6.03 -10.47 -0.73
N VAL A 180 -6.53 -9.79 0.31
CA VAL A 180 -5.80 -8.77 1.06
C VAL A 180 -5.52 -9.23 2.48
N ARG A 181 -4.47 -8.68 3.07
CA ARG A 181 -4.15 -8.87 4.49
C ARG A 181 -4.15 -7.52 5.20
N PRO A 182 -5.07 -7.29 6.14
CA PRO A 182 -5.06 -6.09 6.96
C PRO A 182 -3.73 -5.95 7.70
N LEU A 183 -3.20 -4.75 7.80
CA LEU A 183 -2.01 -4.48 8.58
C LEU A 183 -2.38 -4.40 10.06
N THR A 184 -1.61 -5.10 10.90
CA THR A 184 -1.69 -4.97 12.37
C THR A 184 -0.97 -3.72 12.85
N ILE A 185 -1.18 -3.34 14.10
CA ILE A 185 -0.51 -2.19 14.74
C ILE A 185 1.01 -2.27 14.59
N GLU A 186 1.60 -3.45 14.80
CA GLU A 186 3.05 -3.66 14.69
C GLU A 186 3.56 -3.38 13.27
N ALA A 187 2.84 -3.85 12.25
CA ALA A 187 3.19 -3.64 10.86
C ALA A 187 3.03 -2.16 10.44
N VAL A 188 1.99 -1.49 10.94
CA VAL A 188 1.74 -0.06 10.68
C VAL A 188 2.80 0.81 11.33
N SER A 189 3.14 0.55 12.59
CA SER A 189 4.20 1.28 13.31
C SER A 189 5.55 1.14 12.59
N TYR A 190 5.89 -0.05 12.11
CA TYR A 190 7.13 -0.30 11.38
C TYR A 190 7.18 0.43 10.03
N THR A 191 6.08 0.50 9.29
CA THR A 191 6.04 1.20 8.00
C THR A 191 6.08 2.72 8.16
N HIS A 192 5.41 3.28 9.17
CA HIS A 192 5.41 4.71 9.42
C HIS A 192 6.73 5.23 10.01
N LEU A 193 7.35 4.51 10.95
CA LEU A 193 8.64 4.92 11.53
C LEU A 193 9.75 4.94 10.48
N ARG A 194 9.78 3.98 9.56
CA ARG A 194 10.81 3.91 8.52
C ARG A 194 10.62 4.89 7.36
N ALA A 195 9.42 5.36 7.10
CA ALA A 195 9.18 6.39 6.10
C ALA A 195 9.75 7.76 6.49
N HIS A 196 10.12 7.94 7.75
CA HIS A 196 10.73 9.17 8.27
C HIS A 196 12.26 9.06 8.47
N GLU A 197 12.86 7.88 8.25
CA GLU A 197 14.31 7.65 8.36
C GLU A 197 15.07 7.79 7.02
N THR A 198 14.36 8.07 5.93
CA THR A 198 14.92 8.38 4.60
C THR A 198 14.65 9.83 4.21
#